data_3c861e65ed8f05a2159e5c4dc24e0213
#
_entry.id   3c861e65ed8f05a2159e5c4dc24e0213
#
_cell.length_a   1.000
_cell.length_b   1.000
_cell.length_c   1.000
_cell.angle_alpha   90.00
_cell.angle_beta   90.00
_cell.angle_gamma   90.00
#
_symmetry.space_group_name_H-M   'P 1'
#
loop_
_entity.id
_entity.type
_entity.pdbx_description
1 polymer ?
#
loop_
_entity_poly.entity_id
_entity_poly.type
_entity_poly.pdbx_seq_one_letter_code
_entity_poly.pdbx_strand_id
1 'polypeptide(L)'
;MALNKLKELSFRNLKATESEQLISDGGGLFVRIRPITNGGGISFRLAYRFEGKQKWIDLQAKNLPGARNERDHYKGMLKTGIDPILEKKLQKERNRQEQLNEQEIITKLKSRITVRDLFIRWCEIDLINRKDFAEITRMFHKDVLPYLGGLFVEDVRKGHVTRVTDALLVRGVAHLARNILKLMRQMFRFAVDRDIIEFDPTASLGITKTTTKPNERDRILSDLEIKALSHQLLDANLLKSTECAIWIALSTMCRIGELSKAKFSDIDLDLKTWIIPEANSKNGKAHTIYLSDFTIEQFDILKKFALNNIWLFPNRDNSNHVCEKSITKQIGGRQSLNILCNRSKNNQALVLIGGKWTPHDLRRTGATIMGDLGISPDVIEKCLNHTEENKVKRIYQRQKLEAEQANAWHILGEKIALLKNHRTTLP
;
A
#
# COMPACT_ATOMS: atom_id res chain seq x y z
N MET A 1 24.48 -28.06 71.55
CA MET A 1 23.30 -27.37 72.10
C MET A 1 22.07 -28.20 71.89
N ALA A 2 21.20 -28.31 72.91
CA ALA A 2 19.97 -29.11 72.78
C ALA A 2 19.05 -28.54 71.68
N LEU A 3 18.53 -29.42 70.81
CA LEU A 3 17.60 -29.10 69.76
C LEU A 3 16.17 -29.45 70.21
N ASN A 4 15.17 -28.76 69.63
CA ASN A 4 13.72 -29.09 69.77
C ASN A 4 13.27 -29.06 71.26
N LYS A 5 13.61 -27.95 71.98
CA LYS A 5 13.33 -27.82 73.41
C LYS A 5 11.85 -27.62 73.74
N LEU A 6 11.09 -27.05 72.83
CA LEU A 6 9.66 -26.80 73.00
C LEU A 6 8.85 -28.01 72.62
N LYS A 7 7.96 -28.46 73.52
CA LYS A 7 6.94 -29.45 73.18
C LYS A 7 5.74 -28.75 72.53
N GLU A 8 5.02 -29.42 71.65
CA GLU A 8 3.91 -28.84 70.91
C GLU A 8 2.77 -28.31 71.83
N LEU A 9 2.54 -29.03 72.93
CA LEU A 9 1.63 -28.60 73.99
C LEU A 9 2.06 -27.30 74.69
N SER A 10 3.36 -27.12 74.94
CA SER A 10 3.93 -25.93 75.52
C SER A 10 3.84 -24.75 74.54
N PHE A 11 4.01 -25.00 73.25
CA PHE A 11 3.88 -23.96 72.22
C PHE A 11 2.44 -23.47 72.08
N ARG A 12 1.43 -24.34 72.12
CA ARG A 12 0.00 -23.97 72.05
C ARG A 12 -0.48 -23.12 73.24
N ASN A 13 0.20 -23.25 74.37
CA ASN A 13 -0.14 -22.52 75.60
C ASN A 13 0.53 -21.17 75.71
N LEU A 14 1.35 -20.76 74.71
CA LEU A 14 2.01 -19.48 74.72
C LEU A 14 1.01 -18.36 74.52
N LYS A 15 1.01 -17.38 75.45
CA LYS A 15 0.14 -16.19 75.38
C LYS A 15 1.00 -14.93 75.28
N ALA A 16 0.50 -13.94 74.54
CA ALA A 16 1.11 -12.66 74.45
C ALA A 16 1.07 -11.89 75.80
N THR A 17 2.11 -11.19 76.13
CA THR A 17 2.21 -10.33 77.29
C THR A 17 2.39 -8.85 76.88
N GLU A 18 2.58 -7.95 77.83
CA GLU A 18 2.84 -6.54 77.53
C GLU A 18 4.18 -6.29 76.84
N SER A 19 5.14 -7.20 76.94
CA SER A 19 6.44 -7.10 76.31
C SER A 19 6.71 -8.23 75.31
N GLU A 20 7.61 -7.98 74.35
CA GLU A 20 8.05 -9.00 73.38
C GLU A 20 8.80 -10.14 74.06
N GLN A 21 8.44 -11.37 73.79
CA GLN A 21 9.10 -12.54 74.29
C GLN A 21 9.78 -13.33 73.14
N LEU A 22 11.03 -13.76 73.44
CA LEU A 22 11.80 -14.63 72.55
C LEU A 22 12.11 -15.93 73.30
N ILE A 23 11.45 -17.03 72.91
CA ILE A 23 11.60 -18.32 73.54
C ILE A 23 12.43 -19.23 72.62
N SER A 24 13.55 -19.73 73.11
CA SER A 24 14.45 -20.55 72.32
C SER A 24 13.97 -22.01 72.23
N ASP A 25 13.84 -22.51 71.00
CA ASP A 25 13.59 -23.96 70.72
C ASP A 25 14.89 -24.73 70.50
N GLY A 26 16.01 -24.04 70.50
CA GLY A 26 17.34 -24.63 70.29
C GLY A 26 17.81 -24.56 68.85
N GLY A 27 19.10 -24.73 68.66
CA GLY A 27 19.68 -24.62 67.31
C GLY A 27 19.56 -23.28 66.64
N GLY A 28 19.40 -22.17 67.41
CA GLY A 28 19.18 -20.83 66.89
C GLY A 28 17.73 -20.49 66.54
N LEU A 29 16.80 -21.42 66.65
CA LEU A 29 15.37 -21.17 66.42
C LEU A 29 14.73 -20.53 67.66
N PHE A 30 14.01 -19.45 67.46
CA PHE A 30 13.26 -18.72 68.48
C PHE A 30 11.81 -18.56 68.03
N VAL A 31 10.92 -18.77 69.01
CA VAL A 31 9.52 -18.36 68.89
C VAL A 31 9.46 -16.91 69.38
N ARG A 32 8.99 -16.01 68.55
CA ARG A 32 8.76 -14.58 68.85
C ARG A 32 7.28 -14.38 69.11
N ILE A 33 6.98 -13.92 70.31
CA ILE A 33 5.61 -13.53 70.69
C ILE A 33 5.61 -12.00 70.77
N ARG A 34 4.77 -11.38 69.89
CA ARG A 34 4.65 -9.93 69.88
C ARG A 34 3.82 -9.44 71.06
N PRO A 35 4.09 -8.25 71.58
CA PRO A 35 3.27 -7.64 72.63
C PRO A 35 1.80 -7.54 72.22
N ILE A 36 0.90 -7.56 73.24
CA ILE A 36 -0.54 -7.39 73.01
C ILE A 36 -0.83 -6.07 72.31
N THR A 37 -0.06 -5.00 72.60
CA THR A 37 -0.14 -3.67 71.99
C THR A 37 0.17 -3.72 70.46
N ASN A 38 0.90 -4.74 70.00
CA ASN A 38 1.27 -4.95 68.60
C ASN A 38 0.59 -6.19 67.98
N GLY A 39 -0.64 -6.50 68.43
CA GLY A 39 -1.49 -7.56 67.88
C GLY A 39 -1.24 -8.97 68.41
N GLY A 40 -0.34 -9.18 69.34
CA GLY A 40 -0.16 -10.44 70.10
C GLY A 40 0.25 -11.69 69.30
N GLY A 41 0.66 -11.54 68.03
CA GLY A 41 0.90 -12.64 67.12
C GLY A 41 2.20 -13.43 67.42
N ILE A 42 2.18 -14.73 67.12
CA ILE A 42 3.33 -15.62 67.20
C ILE A 42 4.02 -15.72 65.84
N SER A 43 5.34 -15.61 65.82
CA SER A 43 6.16 -15.78 64.63
C SER A 43 7.47 -16.52 64.99
N PHE A 44 8.19 -17.00 63.99
CA PHE A 44 9.44 -17.73 64.22
C PHE A 44 10.61 -16.94 63.62
N ARG A 45 11.77 -16.96 64.34
CA ARG A 45 13.00 -16.32 63.92
C ARG A 45 14.16 -17.32 64.09
N LEU A 46 15.09 -17.25 63.14
CA LEU A 46 16.34 -18.00 63.22
C LEU A 46 17.50 -16.99 63.42
N ALA A 47 18.24 -17.18 64.56
CA ALA A 47 19.51 -16.54 64.81
C ALA A 47 20.64 -17.42 64.27
N TYR A 48 21.51 -16.85 63.46
CA TYR A 48 22.68 -17.53 62.95
C TYR A 48 23.90 -16.60 62.86
N ARG A 49 25.08 -17.18 62.70
CA ARG A 49 26.30 -16.42 62.43
C ARG A 49 26.79 -16.69 61.02
N PHE A 50 27.14 -15.61 60.33
CA PHE A 50 27.72 -15.68 58.99
C PHE A 50 28.85 -14.63 58.91
N GLU A 51 30.05 -15.07 58.49
CA GLU A 51 31.27 -14.24 58.49
C GLU A 51 31.52 -13.49 59.80
N GLY A 52 31.39 -14.20 60.92
CA GLY A 52 31.62 -13.66 62.24
C GLY A 52 30.50 -12.78 62.81
N LYS A 53 29.53 -12.34 62.02
CA LYS A 53 28.42 -11.47 62.42
C LYS A 53 27.17 -12.28 62.76
N GLN A 54 26.50 -11.88 63.85
CA GLN A 54 25.19 -12.47 64.17
C GLN A 54 24.11 -11.81 63.32
N LYS A 55 23.28 -12.66 62.64
CA LYS A 55 22.13 -12.23 61.81
C LYS A 55 20.87 -12.92 62.28
N TRP A 56 19.73 -12.34 61.94
CA TRP A 56 18.42 -12.86 62.27
C TRP A 56 17.55 -12.90 60.97
N ILE A 57 16.88 -14.03 60.74
CA ILE A 57 15.93 -14.17 59.63
C ILE A 57 14.56 -14.56 60.18
N ASP A 58 13.52 -13.89 59.72
CA ASP A 58 12.14 -14.26 60.04
C ASP A 58 11.70 -15.40 59.12
N LEU A 59 11.19 -16.48 59.77
CA LEU A 59 10.73 -17.68 59.12
C LEU A 59 9.27 -17.50 58.63
N GLN A 60 8.90 -18.20 57.57
CA GLN A 60 7.55 -18.13 56.98
C GLN A 60 6.59 -19.18 57.62
N ALA A 61 7.13 -20.14 58.32
CA ALA A 61 6.35 -21.19 58.97
C ALA A 61 5.31 -20.66 59.92
N LYS A 62 4.15 -21.27 59.94
CA LYS A 62 3.00 -20.94 60.80
C LYS A 62 2.89 -21.89 62.02
N ASN A 63 3.70 -22.94 62.06
CA ASN A 63 3.70 -23.97 63.11
C ASN A 63 5.14 -24.33 63.49
N LEU A 64 5.29 -24.97 64.64
CA LEU A 64 6.61 -25.35 65.19
C LEU A 64 7.35 -26.38 64.28
N PRO A 65 6.70 -27.45 63.78
CA PRO A 65 7.36 -28.41 62.88
C PRO A 65 7.88 -27.70 61.61
N GLY A 66 7.08 -26.83 60.99
CA GLY A 66 7.50 -26.09 59.80
C GLY A 66 8.67 -25.16 60.07
N ALA A 67 8.69 -24.47 61.24
CA ALA A 67 9.79 -23.62 61.61
C ALA A 67 11.10 -24.39 61.83
N ARG A 68 11.03 -25.62 62.35
CA ARG A 68 12.17 -26.53 62.48
C ARG A 68 12.70 -26.97 61.10
N ASN A 69 11.81 -27.32 60.19
CA ASN A 69 12.22 -27.66 58.84
C ASN A 69 12.92 -26.47 58.13
N GLU A 70 12.35 -25.26 58.23
CA GLU A 70 12.99 -24.04 57.68
C GLU A 70 14.34 -23.77 58.32
N ARG A 71 14.45 -23.91 59.65
CA ARG A 71 15.75 -23.83 60.39
C ARG A 71 16.78 -24.76 59.79
N ASP A 72 16.42 -26.06 59.64
CA ASP A 72 17.34 -27.08 59.18
C ASP A 72 17.73 -26.82 57.72
N HIS A 73 16.80 -26.36 56.88
CA HIS A 73 17.08 -25.90 55.53
C HIS A 73 18.11 -24.76 55.52
N TYR A 74 17.87 -23.69 56.27
CA TYR A 74 18.80 -22.55 56.35
C TYR A 74 20.15 -22.93 56.95
N LYS A 75 20.17 -23.85 57.87
CA LYS A 75 21.46 -24.42 58.37
C LYS A 75 22.20 -25.20 57.29
N GLY A 76 21.50 -25.90 56.44
CA GLY A 76 22.07 -26.53 55.26
C GLY A 76 22.76 -25.53 54.35
N MET A 77 22.08 -24.41 54.02
CA MET A 77 22.64 -23.30 53.22
C MET A 77 23.89 -22.68 53.86
N LEU A 78 23.86 -22.44 55.18
CA LEU A 78 25.01 -21.91 55.89
C LEU A 78 26.25 -22.84 55.85
N LYS A 79 26.05 -24.16 55.87
CA LYS A 79 27.14 -25.18 55.74
C LYS A 79 27.78 -25.14 54.32
N THR A 80 27.03 -24.73 53.31
CA THR A 80 27.54 -24.55 51.94
C THR A 80 28.05 -23.12 51.67
N GLY A 81 28.15 -22.27 52.73
CA GLY A 81 28.66 -20.93 52.59
C GLY A 81 27.67 -19.90 52.02
N ILE A 82 26.39 -20.23 51.98
CA ILE A 82 25.35 -19.33 51.47
C ILE A 82 24.65 -18.61 52.63
N ASP A 83 24.58 -17.27 52.53
CA ASP A 83 23.82 -16.46 53.50
C ASP A 83 22.31 -16.52 53.17
N PRO A 84 21.46 -17.06 54.07
CA PRO A 84 20.01 -17.14 53.82
C PRO A 84 19.31 -15.82 53.56
N ILE A 85 19.75 -14.73 54.16
CA ILE A 85 19.17 -13.39 53.94
C ILE A 85 19.49 -12.89 52.55
N LEU A 86 20.75 -13.06 52.11
CA LEU A 86 21.18 -12.65 50.78
C LEU A 86 20.47 -13.47 49.70
N GLU A 87 20.41 -14.81 49.88
CA GLU A 87 19.72 -15.68 48.93
C GLU A 87 18.21 -15.34 48.82
N LYS A 88 17.55 -15.10 49.96
CA LYS A 88 16.15 -14.69 49.95
C LYS A 88 15.94 -13.36 49.22
N LYS A 89 16.90 -12.39 49.36
CA LYS A 89 16.88 -11.13 48.65
C LYS A 89 17.07 -11.32 47.14
N LEU A 90 18.03 -12.13 46.73
CA LEU A 90 18.31 -12.46 45.33
C LEU A 90 17.13 -13.15 44.68
N GLN A 91 16.52 -14.14 45.39
CA GLN A 91 15.33 -14.83 44.86
C GLN A 91 14.13 -13.86 44.68
N LYS A 92 13.94 -12.95 45.62
CA LYS A 92 12.90 -11.92 45.49
C LYS A 92 13.14 -11.01 44.27
N GLU A 93 14.38 -10.66 44.03
CA GLU A 93 14.77 -9.82 42.88
C GLU A 93 14.58 -10.56 41.57
N ARG A 94 14.98 -11.87 41.47
CA ARG A 94 14.71 -12.74 40.30
C ARG A 94 13.22 -12.83 40.00
N ASN A 95 12.41 -13.13 41.00
CA ASN A 95 10.94 -13.23 40.80
C ASN A 95 10.34 -11.91 40.35
N ARG A 96 10.85 -10.78 40.87
CA ARG A 96 10.41 -9.45 40.42
C ARG A 96 10.78 -9.18 38.96
N GLN A 97 11.99 -9.55 38.57
CA GLN A 97 12.44 -9.39 37.19
C GLN A 97 11.66 -10.29 36.23
N GLU A 98 11.37 -11.53 36.63
CA GLU A 98 10.54 -12.44 35.86
C GLU A 98 9.13 -11.89 35.64
N GLN A 99 8.49 -11.34 36.69
CA GLN A 99 7.18 -10.72 36.59
C GLN A 99 7.17 -9.48 35.68
N LEU A 100 8.20 -8.65 35.74
CA LEU A 100 8.34 -7.50 34.83
C LEU A 100 8.49 -7.96 33.37
N ASN A 101 9.32 -8.96 33.13
CA ASN A 101 9.50 -9.53 31.78
C ASN A 101 8.20 -10.13 31.24
N GLU A 102 7.45 -10.87 32.07
CA GLU A 102 6.14 -11.41 31.66
C GLU A 102 5.13 -10.29 31.34
N GLN A 103 5.09 -9.23 32.14
CA GLN A 103 4.22 -8.09 31.87
C GLN A 103 4.60 -7.36 30.57
N GLU A 104 5.88 -7.20 30.30
CA GLU A 104 6.35 -6.63 29.03
C GLU A 104 5.96 -7.48 27.82
N ILE A 105 6.12 -8.79 27.92
CA ILE A 105 5.70 -9.73 26.87
C ILE A 105 4.19 -9.64 26.61
N ILE A 106 3.38 -9.65 27.67
CA ILE A 106 1.92 -9.53 27.54
C ILE A 106 1.52 -8.20 26.92
N THR A 107 2.18 -7.11 27.31
CA THR A 107 1.93 -5.78 26.76
C THR A 107 2.30 -5.72 25.29
N LYS A 108 3.47 -6.26 24.90
CA LYS A 108 3.87 -6.41 23.49
C LYS A 108 2.88 -7.22 22.68
N LEU A 109 2.43 -8.35 23.20
CA LEU A 109 1.45 -9.20 22.50
C LEU A 109 0.12 -8.49 22.29
N LYS A 110 -0.35 -7.70 23.26
CA LYS A 110 -1.59 -6.91 23.17
C LYS A 110 -1.49 -5.73 22.20
N SER A 111 -0.31 -5.17 22.00
CA SER A 111 -0.09 -4.04 21.09
C SER A 111 0.11 -4.44 19.62
N ARG A 112 0.20 -5.74 19.34
CA ARG A 112 0.38 -6.26 17.97
C ARG A 112 -0.83 -5.93 17.10
N ILE A 113 -0.56 -5.44 15.90
CA ILE A 113 -1.58 -5.14 14.90
C ILE A 113 -1.50 -6.11 13.72
N THR A 114 -2.65 -6.35 13.09
CA THR A 114 -2.70 -7.17 11.88
C THR A 114 -2.30 -6.36 10.64
N VAL A 115 -1.99 -7.06 9.54
CA VAL A 115 -1.76 -6.40 8.23
C VAL A 115 -3.01 -5.65 7.77
N ARG A 116 -4.20 -6.11 8.13
CA ARG A 116 -5.46 -5.39 7.87
C ARG A 116 -5.51 -4.06 8.60
N ASP A 117 -5.15 -4.04 9.88
CA ASP A 117 -5.13 -2.81 10.69
C ASP A 117 -4.06 -1.84 10.18
N LEU A 118 -2.89 -2.36 9.79
CA LEU A 118 -1.84 -1.58 9.14
C LEU A 118 -2.34 -0.95 7.83
N PHE A 119 -3.05 -1.73 6.99
CA PHE A 119 -3.61 -1.23 5.74
C PHE A 119 -4.63 -0.10 5.98
N ILE A 120 -5.51 -0.24 6.97
CA ILE A 120 -6.47 0.81 7.34
C ILE A 120 -5.73 2.09 7.74
N ARG A 121 -4.75 1.99 8.64
CA ARG A 121 -3.93 3.13 9.07
C ARG A 121 -3.19 3.80 7.90
N TRP A 122 -2.64 3.01 6.99
CA TRP A 122 -1.96 3.53 5.81
C TRP A 122 -2.92 4.26 4.88
N CYS A 123 -4.15 3.75 4.70
CA CYS A 123 -5.20 4.40 3.93
C CYS A 123 -5.56 5.77 4.51
N GLU A 124 -5.75 5.85 5.82
CA GLU A 124 -6.19 7.06 6.52
C GLU A 124 -5.12 8.17 6.51
N ILE A 125 -3.84 7.82 6.61
CA ILE A 125 -2.76 8.78 6.79
C ILE A 125 -2.09 9.15 5.47
N ASP A 126 -1.79 8.16 4.63
CA ASP A 126 -0.89 8.32 3.47
C ASP A 126 -1.63 8.34 2.13
N LEU A 127 -2.73 7.58 2.03
CA LEU A 127 -3.41 7.38 0.77
C LEU A 127 -4.65 8.27 0.55
N ILE A 128 -5.20 8.87 1.59
CA ILE A 128 -6.51 9.55 1.55
C ILE A 128 -6.61 10.62 0.45
N ASN A 129 -5.52 11.33 0.17
CA ASN A 129 -5.48 12.38 -0.84
C ASN A 129 -4.98 11.89 -2.22
N ARG A 130 -4.72 10.61 -2.38
CA ARG A 130 -4.23 10.07 -3.66
C ARG A 130 -5.36 9.84 -4.65
N LYS A 131 -5.16 10.26 -5.90
CA LYS A 131 -6.12 10.05 -7.00
C LYS A 131 -6.43 8.57 -7.27
N ASP A 132 -5.51 7.67 -6.93
CA ASP A 132 -5.64 6.21 -7.12
C ASP A 132 -6.09 5.45 -5.86
N PHE A 133 -6.50 6.16 -4.80
CA PHE A 133 -6.93 5.58 -3.52
C PHE A 133 -7.95 4.45 -3.67
N ALA A 134 -9.03 4.70 -4.40
CA ALA A 134 -10.10 3.71 -4.60
C ALA A 134 -9.59 2.43 -5.31
N GLU A 135 -8.68 2.58 -6.28
CA GLU A 135 -8.11 1.43 -7.00
C GLU A 135 -7.11 0.66 -6.14
N ILE A 136 -6.29 1.34 -5.33
CA ILE A 136 -5.39 0.69 -4.36
C ILE A 136 -6.22 -0.12 -3.35
N THR A 137 -7.25 0.49 -2.79
CA THR A 137 -8.17 -0.17 -1.84
C THR A 137 -8.79 -1.42 -2.45
N ARG A 138 -9.29 -1.31 -3.69
CA ARG A 138 -9.86 -2.45 -4.41
C ARG A 138 -8.84 -3.58 -4.61
N MET A 139 -7.60 -3.23 -5.01
CA MET A 139 -6.54 -4.22 -5.21
C MET A 139 -6.15 -4.92 -3.91
N PHE A 140 -6.01 -4.17 -2.81
CA PHE A 140 -5.68 -4.75 -1.52
C PHE A 140 -6.77 -5.69 -1.01
N HIS A 141 -8.03 -5.28 -1.05
CA HIS A 141 -9.14 -6.13 -0.63
C HIS A 141 -9.25 -7.41 -1.45
N LYS A 142 -8.99 -7.33 -2.76
CA LYS A 142 -9.13 -8.48 -3.66
C LYS A 142 -7.93 -9.42 -3.61
N ASP A 143 -6.71 -8.88 -3.62
CA ASP A 143 -5.52 -9.64 -4.00
C ASP A 143 -4.45 -9.70 -2.88
N VAL A 144 -4.53 -8.88 -1.82
CA VAL A 144 -3.53 -8.84 -0.72
C VAL A 144 -4.12 -9.32 0.60
N LEU A 145 -5.20 -8.70 1.07
CA LEU A 145 -5.78 -8.98 2.38
C LEU A 145 -6.32 -10.41 2.55
N PRO A 146 -6.77 -11.12 1.51
CA PRO A 146 -7.12 -12.54 1.64
C PRO A 146 -5.94 -13.43 2.04
N TYR A 147 -4.71 -13.04 1.71
CA TYR A 147 -3.50 -13.80 2.02
C TYR A 147 -2.79 -13.30 3.28
N LEU A 148 -2.74 -12.00 3.50
CA LEU A 148 -1.93 -11.38 4.55
C LEU A 148 -2.75 -10.76 5.68
N GLY A 149 -4.00 -10.41 5.44
CA GLY A 149 -4.79 -9.54 6.31
C GLY A 149 -4.95 -10.01 7.75
N GLY A 150 -4.95 -11.31 7.99
CA GLY A 150 -5.06 -11.89 9.34
C GLY A 150 -3.72 -12.13 10.05
N LEU A 151 -2.59 -11.93 9.35
CA LEU A 151 -1.28 -12.07 9.98
C LEU A 151 -0.94 -10.83 10.79
N PHE A 152 -0.26 -11.00 11.90
CA PHE A 152 0.37 -9.88 12.59
C PHE A 152 1.51 -9.32 11.73
N VAL A 153 1.66 -8.00 11.71
CA VAL A 153 2.61 -7.32 10.82
C VAL A 153 4.04 -7.79 11.07
N GLU A 154 4.41 -8.01 12.34
CA GLU A 154 5.73 -8.50 12.78
C GLU A 154 6.05 -9.93 12.30
N ASP A 155 5.02 -10.76 12.07
CA ASP A 155 5.16 -12.15 11.63
C ASP A 155 5.24 -12.29 10.11
N VAL A 156 5.03 -11.21 9.37
CA VAL A 156 5.13 -11.24 7.92
C VAL A 156 6.58 -11.46 7.49
N ARG A 157 6.80 -12.46 6.66
CA ARG A 157 8.10 -12.80 6.04
C ARG A 157 8.00 -12.64 4.53
N LYS A 158 9.16 -12.55 3.87
CA LYS A 158 9.24 -12.46 2.41
C LYS A 158 8.43 -13.53 1.67
N GLY A 159 8.36 -14.76 2.21
CA GLY A 159 7.58 -15.84 1.63
C GLY A 159 6.07 -15.59 1.63
N HIS A 160 5.55 -14.86 2.63
CA HIS A 160 4.15 -14.45 2.63
C HIS A 160 3.88 -13.41 1.52
N VAL A 161 4.79 -12.47 1.31
CA VAL A 161 4.68 -11.46 0.25
C VAL A 161 4.77 -12.09 -1.15
N THR A 162 5.75 -13.00 -1.37
CA THR A 162 5.90 -13.68 -2.66
C THR A 162 4.71 -14.57 -2.98
N ARG A 163 4.07 -15.19 -1.99
CA ARG A 163 2.83 -15.96 -2.20
C ARG A 163 1.72 -15.12 -2.86
N VAL A 164 1.60 -13.85 -2.50
CA VAL A 164 0.65 -12.93 -3.15
C VAL A 164 1.02 -12.69 -4.61
N THR A 165 2.29 -12.40 -4.89
CA THR A 165 2.75 -12.14 -6.26
C THR A 165 2.69 -13.39 -7.13
N ASP A 166 3.03 -14.56 -6.59
CA ASP A 166 2.99 -15.83 -7.30
C ASP A 166 1.56 -16.21 -7.71
N ALA A 167 0.58 -16.00 -6.81
CA ALA A 167 -0.83 -16.23 -7.13
C ALA A 167 -1.30 -15.35 -8.30
N LEU A 168 -0.79 -14.11 -8.42
CA LEU A 168 -1.10 -13.21 -9.53
C LEU A 168 -0.38 -13.62 -10.82
N LEU A 169 0.86 -14.10 -10.72
CA LEU A 169 1.61 -14.61 -11.88
C LEU A 169 0.95 -15.86 -12.46
N VAL A 170 0.50 -16.79 -11.62
CA VAL A 170 -0.27 -17.98 -12.05
C VAL A 170 -1.57 -17.58 -12.75
N ARG A 171 -2.21 -16.48 -12.34
CA ARG A 171 -3.40 -15.91 -13.04
C ARG A 171 -3.05 -15.20 -14.34
N GLY A 172 -1.77 -15.10 -14.73
CA GLY A 172 -1.33 -14.42 -15.96
C GLY A 172 -1.35 -12.88 -15.89
N VAL A 173 -1.45 -12.28 -14.69
CA VAL A 173 -1.56 -10.82 -14.51
C VAL A 173 -0.26 -10.21 -13.94
N ALA A 174 0.85 -10.45 -14.61
CA ALA A 174 2.20 -10.06 -14.17
C ALA A 174 2.35 -8.56 -13.90
N HIS A 175 1.68 -7.68 -14.68
CA HIS A 175 1.70 -6.24 -14.43
C HIS A 175 1.04 -5.89 -13.08
N LEU A 176 -0.05 -6.56 -12.74
CA LEU A 176 -0.74 -6.37 -11.46
C LEU A 176 0.14 -6.87 -10.30
N ALA A 177 0.79 -8.03 -10.45
CA ALA A 177 1.73 -8.55 -9.45
C ALA A 177 2.84 -7.54 -9.14
N ARG A 178 3.41 -6.93 -10.17
CA ARG A 178 4.43 -5.87 -10.02
C ARG A 178 3.90 -4.65 -9.28
N ASN A 179 2.70 -4.18 -9.64
CA ASN A 179 2.09 -3.02 -9.01
C ASN A 179 1.77 -3.28 -7.54
N ILE A 180 1.18 -4.43 -7.23
CA ILE A 180 0.87 -4.85 -5.86
C ILE A 180 2.15 -4.99 -5.02
N LEU A 181 3.24 -5.56 -5.57
CA LEU A 181 4.51 -5.62 -4.85
C LEU A 181 5.05 -4.22 -4.50
N LYS A 182 4.96 -3.26 -5.43
CA LYS A 182 5.34 -1.86 -5.16
C LYS A 182 4.48 -1.25 -4.04
N LEU A 183 3.18 -1.49 -4.06
CA LEU A 183 2.25 -0.96 -3.06
C LEU A 183 2.45 -1.62 -1.68
N MET A 184 2.65 -2.94 -1.63
CA MET A 184 3.00 -3.63 -0.38
C MET A 184 4.31 -3.09 0.21
N ARG A 185 5.32 -2.79 -0.64
CA ARG A 185 6.57 -2.16 -0.20
C ARG A 185 6.33 -0.78 0.40
N GLN A 186 5.46 0.05 -0.19
CA GLN A 186 5.10 1.35 0.39
C GLN A 186 4.43 1.19 1.75
N MET A 187 3.49 0.25 1.87
CA MET A 187 2.79 -0.01 3.13
C MET A 187 3.73 -0.53 4.23
N PHE A 188 4.62 -1.48 3.93
CA PHE A 188 5.55 -1.98 4.94
C PHE A 188 6.62 -0.94 5.31
N ARG A 189 7.05 -0.11 4.37
CA ARG A 189 7.92 1.02 4.66
C ARG A 189 7.24 2.03 5.59
N PHE A 190 5.99 2.35 5.34
CA PHE A 190 5.18 3.17 6.25
C PHE A 190 5.15 2.58 7.68
N ALA A 191 5.12 1.26 7.81
CA ALA A 191 5.17 0.59 9.12
C ALA A 191 6.54 0.71 9.79
N VAL A 192 7.64 0.59 9.03
CA VAL A 192 9.01 0.80 9.53
C VAL A 192 9.21 2.25 9.96
N ASP A 193 8.80 3.21 9.14
CA ASP A 193 8.94 4.65 9.41
C ASP A 193 8.17 5.12 10.66
N ARG A 194 7.32 4.25 11.25
CA ARG A 194 6.50 4.50 12.47
C ARG A 194 6.77 3.51 13.59
N ASP A 195 7.89 2.82 13.54
CA ASP A 195 8.32 1.83 14.55
C ASP A 195 7.27 0.74 14.86
N ILE A 196 6.36 0.46 13.89
CA ILE A 196 5.38 -0.63 14.00
C ILE A 196 6.08 -1.98 13.80
N ILE A 197 7.07 -2.03 12.90
CA ILE A 197 7.96 -3.15 12.67
C ILE A 197 9.40 -2.66 12.53
N GLU A 198 10.34 -3.49 12.92
CA GLU A 198 11.77 -3.20 12.84
C GLU A 198 12.31 -3.41 11.40
N PHE A 199 11.82 -4.43 10.70
CA PHE A 199 12.32 -4.82 9.38
C PHE A 199 11.22 -4.90 8.33
N ASP A 200 11.49 -4.31 7.15
CA ASP A 200 10.61 -4.41 5.99
C ASP A 200 10.71 -5.82 5.36
N PRO A 201 9.64 -6.64 5.37
CA PRO A 201 9.64 -7.97 4.77
C PRO A 201 9.81 -7.96 3.25
N THR A 202 9.70 -6.80 2.61
CA THR A 202 9.83 -6.63 1.15
C THR A 202 11.20 -6.12 0.73
N ALA A 203 12.07 -5.70 1.66
CA ALA A 203 13.33 -5.01 1.36
C ALA A 203 14.26 -5.81 0.43
N SER A 204 14.38 -7.13 0.65
CA SER A 204 15.23 -8.02 -0.16
C SER A 204 14.60 -8.52 -1.46
N LEU A 205 13.31 -8.21 -1.71
CA LEU A 205 12.59 -8.68 -2.90
C LEU A 205 12.91 -7.78 -4.11
N GLY A 206 13.67 -8.27 -5.06
CA GLY A 206 13.88 -7.60 -6.34
C GLY A 206 12.60 -7.62 -7.19
N ILE A 207 12.08 -6.45 -7.59
CA ILE A 207 10.84 -6.37 -8.38
C ILE A 207 10.93 -7.21 -9.67
N THR A 208 12.06 -7.15 -10.38
CA THR A 208 12.28 -7.92 -11.61
C THR A 208 12.50 -9.41 -11.39
N LYS A 209 13.00 -9.80 -10.20
CA LYS A 209 13.20 -11.21 -9.82
C LYS A 209 11.92 -11.87 -9.33
N THR A 210 11.03 -11.08 -8.71
CA THR A 210 9.77 -11.57 -8.13
C THR A 210 8.60 -11.45 -9.10
N THR A 211 8.72 -10.59 -10.13
CA THR A 211 7.69 -10.38 -11.15
C THR A 211 8.36 -10.27 -12.53
N THR A 212 7.63 -10.61 -13.60
CA THR A 212 8.16 -10.51 -14.96
C THR A 212 8.39 -9.07 -15.36
N LYS A 213 9.42 -8.82 -16.21
CA LYS A 213 9.65 -7.51 -16.81
C LYS A 213 8.44 -7.12 -17.68
N PRO A 214 7.93 -5.88 -17.62
CA PRO A 214 6.86 -5.46 -18.50
C PRO A 214 7.35 -5.51 -19.94
N ASN A 215 6.54 -6.08 -20.84
CA ASN A 215 6.72 -5.83 -22.27
C ASN A 215 6.32 -4.37 -22.52
N GLU A 216 7.27 -3.55 -22.93
CA GLU A 216 6.97 -2.22 -23.43
C GLU A 216 6.23 -2.36 -24.75
N ARG A 217 5.05 -1.75 -24.82
CA ARG A 217 4.25 -1.75 -26.02
C ARG A 217 4.72 -0.60 -26.90
N ASP A 218 5.17 -0.91 -28.10
CA ASP A 218 5.70 0.02 -29.10
C ASP A 218 4.78 0.17 -30.32
N ARG A 219 3.55 -0.34 -30.25
CA ARG A 219 2.56 -0.35 -31.32
C ARG A 219 2.24 1.07 -31.81
N ILE A 220 2.43 1.31 -33.11
CA ILE A 220 1.98 2.47 -33.89
C ILE A 220 1.18 1.97 -35.09
N LEU A 221 0.29 2.78 -35.64
CA LEU A 221 -0.45 2.48 -36.87
C LEU A 221 0.35 2.98 -38.07
N SER A 222 0.51 2.15 -39.07
CA SER A 222 1.08 2.55 -40.37
C SER A 222 0.07 3.38 -41.21
N ASP A 223 0.56 4.10 -42.22
CA ASP A 223 -0.29 4.82 -43.17
C ASP A 223 -1.37 3.92 -43.79
N LEU A 224 -1.01 2.67 -44.13
CA LEU A 224 -1.95 1.69 -44.66
C LEU A 224 -3.02 1.31 -43.64
N GLU A 225 -2.66 1.20 -42.38
CA GLU A 225 -3.61 0.91 -41.31
C GLU A 225 -4.54 2.07 -41.03
N ILE A 226 -4.07 3.31 -41.11
CA ILE A 226 -4.91 4.50 -40.96
C ILE A 226 -5.93 4.57 -42.10
N LYS A 227 -5.51 4.27 -43.36
CA LYS A 227 -6.41 4.15 -44.49
C LYS A 227 -7.44 3.04 -44.28
N ALA A 228 -7.00 1.86 -43.86
CA ALA A 228 -7.89 0.74 -43.55
C ALA A 228 -8.88 1.10 -42.46
N LEU A 229 -8.41 1.76 -41.38
CA LEU A 229 -9.26 2.22 -40.29
C LEU A 229 -10.37 3.17 -40.76
N SER A 230 -10.10 4.06 -41.73
CA SER A 230 -11.11 4.98 -42.27
C SER A 230 -12.28 4.24 -42.94
N HIS A 231 -12.01 3.15 -43.66
CA HIS A 231 -13.03 2.30 -44.25
C HIS A 231 -13.72 1.43 -43.22
N GLN A 232 -12.98 0.81 -42.32
CA GLN A 232 -13.51 -0.09 -41.29
C GLN A 232 -14.46 0.63 -40.33
N LEU A 233 -14.24 1.93 -40.03
CA LEU A 233 -15.11 2.72 -39.17
C LEU A 233 -16.53 2.84 -39.73
N LEU A 234 -16.74 2.81 -41.06
CA LEU A 234 -18.05 2.86 -41.68
C LEU A 234 -18.91 1.66 -41.31
N ASP A 235 -18.28 0.48 -41.19
CA ASP A 235 -18.94 -0.81 -40.93
C ASP A 235 -18.87 -1.22 -39.44
N ALA A 236 -18.11 -0.51 -38.62
CA ALA A 236 -17.87 -0.88 -37.23
C ALA A 236 -19.09 -0.71 -36.31
N ASN A 237 -20.16 -0.07 -36.79
CA ASN A 237 -21.35 0.24 -36.01
C ASN A 237 -21.01 0.84 -34.61
N LEU A 238 -20.11 1.81 -34.62
CA LEU A 238 -19.77 2.61 -33.46
C LEU A 238 -20.76 3.78 -33.27
N LEU A 239 -20.83 4.30 -32.08
CA LEU A 239 -21.43 5.61 -31.86
C LEU A 239 -20.62 6.66 -32.65
N LYS A 240 -21.28 7.60 -33.31
CA LYS A 240 -20.60 8.66 -34.07
C LYS A 240 -19.62 9.44 -33.23
N SER A 241 -19.95 9.67 -31.94
CA SER A 241 -19.02 10.27 -30.97
C SER A 241 -17.75 9.45 -30.78
N THR A 242 -17.82 8.10 -30.79
CA THR A 242 -16.63 7.25 -30.66
C THR A 242 -15.76 7.26 -31.92
N GLU A 243 -16.37 7.35 -33.11
CA GLU A 243 -15.63 7.54 -34.38
C GLU A 243 -14.86 8.87 -34.35
N CYS A 244 -15.54 9.98 -33.98
CA CYS A 244 -14.88 11.27 -33.83
C CYS A 244 -13.77 11.23 -32.76
N ALA A 245 -13.99 10.54 -31.64
CA ALA A 245 -12.98 10.37 -30.59
C ALA A 245 -11.70 9.70 -31.12
N ILE A 246 -11.81 8.72 -32.01
CA ILE A 246 -10.64 8.05 -32.62
C ILE A 246 -9.84 9.07 -33.43
N TRP A 247 -10.50 9.84 -34.30
CA TRP A 247 -9.84 10.83 -35.15
C TRP A 247 -9.25 12.00 -34.35
N ILE A 248 -9.99 12.50 -33.34
CA ILE A 248 -9.50 13.55 -32.45
C ILE A 248 -8.29 13.06 -31.67
N ALA A 249 -8.33 11.83 -31.12
CA ALA A 249 -7.20 11.27 -30.38
C ALA A 249 -5.95 11.13 -31.25
N LEU A 250 -6.10 10.75 -32.53
CA LEU A 250 -4.98 10.65 -33.46
C LEU A 250 -4.42 12.03 -33.84
N SER A 251 -5.30 12.98 -34.18
CA SER A 251 -4.90 14.31 -34.70
C SER A 251 -4.45 15.30 -33.63
N THR A 252 -4.86 15.11 -32.37
CA THR A 252 -4.45 15.98 -31.24
C THR A 252 -3.45 15.32 -30.32
N MET A 253 -3.27 14.00 -30.42
CA MET A 253 -2.45 13.21 -29.49
C MET A 253 -2.85 13.38 -28.02
N CYS A 254 -4.08 13.81 -27.72
CA CYS A 254 -4.59 13.94 -26.35
C CYS A 254 -4.69 12.58 -25.66
N ARG A 255 -4.69 12.57 -24.34
CA ARG A 255 -5.01 11.35 -23.60
C ARG A 255 -6.51 11.08 -23.62
N ILE A 256 -6.92 9.83 -23.75
CA ILE A 256 -8.34 9.47 -23.82
C ILE A 256 -9.12 9.94 -22.58
N GLY A 257 -8.48 10.01 -21.41
CA GLY A 257 -9.08 10.55 -20.19
C GLY A 257 -9.28 12.07 -20.25
N GLU A 258 -8.43 12.80 -20.95
CA GLU A 258 -8.57 14.24 -21.21
C GLU A 258 -9.73 14.47 -22.19
N LEU A 259 -9.79 13.69 -23.27
CA LEU A 259 -10.85 13.75 -24.26
C LEU A 259 -12.22 13.42 -23.68
N SER A 260 -12.34 12.35 -22.88
CA SER A 260 -13.62 11.93 -22.29
C SER A 260 -14.23 12.99 -21.36
N LYS A 261 -13.42 13.86 -20.78
CA LYS A 261 -13.82 14.95 -19.86
C LYS A 261 -13.97 16.30 -20.54
N ALA A 262 -13.75 16.37 -21.85
CA ALA A 262 -13.78 17.62 -22.57
C ALA A 262 -15.19 18.20 -22.64
N LYS A 263 -15.28 19.53 -22.46
CA LYS A 263 -16.51 20.32 -22.58
C LYS A 263 -16.48 21.15 -23.84
N PHE A 264 -17.65 21.50 -24.36
CA PHE A 264 -17.76 22.46 -25.47
C PHE A 264 -17.16 23.80 -25.11
N SER A 265 -17.26 24.24 -23.86
CA SER A 265 -16.66 25.49 -23.36
C SER A 265 -15.13 25.50 -23.36
N ASP A 266 -14.48 24.33 -23.44
CA ASP A 266 -13.03 24.23 -23.47
C ASP A 266 -12.46 24.41 -24.90
N ILE A 267 -13.34 24.54 -25.92
CA ILE A 267 -13.00 24.62 -27.34
C ILE A 267 -13.40 25.94 -27.92
N ASP A 268 -12.45 26.63 -28.50
CA ASP A 268 -12.65 27.85 -29.28
C ASP A 268 -12.34 27.53 -30.75
N LEU A 269 -13.38 27.44 -31.56
CA LEU A 269 -13.25 27.13 -33.00
C LEU A 269 -12.74 28.32 -33.82
N ASP A 270 -13.00 29.55 -33.39
CA ASP A 270 -12.53 30.79 -34.04
C ASP A 270 -11.04 30.97 -33.82
N LEU A 271 -10.58 30.74 -32.59
CA LEU A 271 -9.14 30.75 -32.24
C LEU A 271 -8.45 29.41 -32.60
N LYS A 272 -9.19 28.41 -33.05
CA LYS A 272 -8.69 27.06 -33.36
C LYS A 272 -7.92 26.46 -32.19
N THR A 273 -8.46 26.56 -30.98
CA THR A 273 -7.80 26.04 -29.78
C THR A 273 -8.73 25.14 -28.93
N TRP A 274 -8.13 24.19 -28.27
CA TRP A 274 -8.76 23.38 -27.23
C TRP A 274 -7.90 23.47 -25.97
N ILE A 275 -8.46 23.99 -24.87
CA ILE A 275 -7.79 24.13 -23.60
C ILE A 275 -8.18 22.96 -22.70
N ILE A 276 -7.21 22.12 -22.34
CA ILE A 276 -7.39 21.07 -21.33
C ILE A 276 -7.09 21.71 -19.96
N PRO A 277 -8.10 21.82 -19.05
CA PRO A 277 -7.89 22.38 -17.73
C PRO A 277 -6.94 21.56 -16.86
N GLU A 278 -6.28 22.19 -15.89
CA GLU A 278 -5.38 21.51 -14.93
C GLU A 278 -6.03 20.29 -14.25
N ALA A 279 -7.30 20.42 -13.83
CA ALA A 279 -8.05 19.37 -13.17
C ALA A 279 -8.22 18.12 -14.04
N ASN A 280 -8.25 18.27 -15.37
CA ASN A 280 -8.40 17.18 -16.34
C ASN A 280 -7.06 16.63 -16.85
N SER A 281 -5.99 17.40 -16.67
CA SER A 281 -4.65 17.02 -17.13
C SER A 281 -3.98 16.03 -16.15
N LYS A 282 -3.30 15.02 -16.72
CA LYS A 282 -2.61 14.01 -15.92
C LYS A 282 -1.47 14.58 -15.06
N ASN A 283 -0.77 15.57 -15.56
CA ASN A 283 0.37 16.20 -14.89
C ASN A 283 -0.01 17.44 -14.05
N GLY A 284 -1.32 17.77 -13.93
CA GLY A 284 -1.82 18.91 -13.15
C GLY A 284 -1.45 20.27 -13.75
N LYS A 285 -1.21 20.35 -15.07
CA LYS A 285 -0.95 21.60 -15.78
C LYS A 285 -1.95 21.77 -16.92
N ALA A 286 -2.49 22.97 -17.08
CA ALA A 286 -3.29 23.30 -18.24
C ALA A 286 -2.48 23.08 -19.54
N HIS A 287 -3.16 22.65 -20.58
CA HIS A 287 -2.55 22.37 -21.87
C HIS A 287 -3.40 22.90 -23.00
N THR A 288 -2.83 23.70 -23.88
CA THR A 288 -3.48 24.20 -25.09
C THR A 288 -3.10 23.33 -26.27
N ILE A 289 -4.10 22.82 -26.98
CA ILE A 289 -3.94 22.12 -28.27
C ILE A 289 -4.42 23.07 -29.36
N TYR A 290 -3.59 23.28 -30.38
CA TYR A 290 -3.94 24.06 -31.56
C TYR A 290 -4.61 23.11 -32.58
N LEU A 291 -5.81 23.46 -33.00
CA LEU A 291 -6.66 22.56 -33.82
C LEU A 291 -6.37 22.76 -35.31
N SER A 292 -6.04 21.66 -35.98
CA SER A 292 -6.03 21.63 -37.44
C SER A 292 -7.46 21.64 -38.00
N ASP A 293 -7.63 22.02 -39.26
CA ASP A 293 -8.95 22.04 -39.94
C ASP A 293 -9.59 20.62 -39.91
N PHE A 294 -8.79 19.57 -40.05
CA PHE A 294 -9.26 18.20 -39.89
C PHE A 294 -9.86 17.94 -38.50
N THR A 295 -9.22 18.46 -37.47
CA THR A 295 -9.69 18.27 -36.08
C THR A 295 -10.96 19.08 -35.82
N ILE A 296 -11.03 20.32 -36.34
CA ILE A 296 -12.21 21.16 -36.26
C ILE A 296 -13.41 20.45 -36.90
N GLU A 297 -13.26 19.88 -38.10
CA GLU A 297 -14.30 19.06 -38.74
C GLU A 297 -14.87 17.98 -37.81
N GLN A 298 -14.00 17.29 -37.03
CA GLN A 298 -14.45 16.25 -36.11
C GLN A 298 -15.24 16.84 -34.91
N PHE A 299 -14.86 18.01 -34.41
CA PHE A 299 -15.61 18.72 -33.36
C PHE A 299 -16.94 19.24 -33.87
N ASP A 300 -17.02 19.73 -35.12
CA ASP A 300 -18.27 20.12 -35.75
C ASP A 300 -19.25 18.97 -35.93
N ILE A 301 -18.72 17.78 -36.30
CA ILE A 301 -19.54 16.56 -36.36
C ILE A 301 -20.04 16.23 -34.96
N LEU A 302 -19.19 16.26 -33.93
CA LEU A 302 -19.62 15.99 -32.55
C LEU A 302 -20.73 16.97 -32.12
N LYS A 303 -20.60 18.25 -32.42
CA LYS A 303 -21.58 19.26 -32.06
C LYS A 303 -22.94 19.01 -32.69
N LYS A 304 -22.99 18.52 -33.95
CA LYS A 304 -24.23 18.13 -34.64
C LYS A 304 -24.93 16.92 -34.00
N PHE A 305 -24.17 16.00 -33.38
CA PHE A 305 -24.69 14.80 -32.72
C PHE A 305 -24.73 14.93 -31.18
N ALA A 306 -24.46 16.12 -30.65
CA ALA A 306 -24.42 16.36 -29.21
C ALA A 306 -25.81 16.18 -28.57
N LEU A 307 -25.88 15.42 -27.50
CA LEU A 307 -27.07 15.21 -26.70
C LEU A 307 -27.28 16.31 -25.63
N ASN A 308 -26.24 17.09 -25.33
CA ASN A 308 -26.28 18.25 -24.45
C ASN A 308 -25.25 19.30 -24.88
N ASN A 309 -25.30 20.46 -24.26
CA ASN A 309 -24.42 21.61 -24.61
C ASN A 309 -23.20 21.74 -23.66
N ILE A 310 -22.96 20.75 -22.78
CA ILE A 310 -21.89 20.80 -21.79
C ILE A 310 -20.73 19.89 -22.18
N TRP A 311 -21.01 18.59 -22.30
CA TRP A 311 -19.98 17.56 -22.48
C TRP A 311 -19.92 17.10 -23.94
N LEU A 312 -18.71 16.98 -24.50
CA LEU A 312 -18.51 16.37 -25.81
C LEU A 312 -18.92 14.89 -25.82
N PHE A 313 -18.68 14.22 -24.70
CA PHE A 313 -18.94 12.80 -24.51
C PHE A 313 -19.76 12.58 -23.24
N PRO A 314 -21.07 12.90 -23.28
CA PRO A 314 -21.93 12.73 -22.11
C PRO A 314 -22.15 11.25 -21.77
N ASN A 315 -22.38 10.97 -20.49
CA ASN A 315 -22.84 9.66 -20.04
C ASN A 315 -24.32 9.46 -20.44
N ARG A 316 -24.86 8.27 -20.17
CA ARG A 316 -26.19 7.87 -20.64
C ARG A 316 -27.33 8.77 -20.13
N ASP A 317 -27.21 9.31 -18.94
CA ASP A 317 -28.20 10.19 -18.28
C ASP A 317 -27.91 11.68 -18.47
N ASN A 318 -26.87 12.01 -19.23
CA ASN A 318 -26.42 13.38 -19.52
C ASN A 318 -26.01 14.20 -18.28
N SER A 319 -25.85 13.58 -17.11
CA SER A 319 -25.46 14.27 -15.88
C SER A 319 -23.97 14.60 -15.79
N ASN A 320 -23.13 13.83 -16.50
CA ASN A 320 -21.68 13.95 -16.46
C ASN A 320 -21.05 13.44 -17.78
N HIS A 321 -19.74 13.48 -17.86
CA HIS A 321 -19.00 12.86 -18.98
C HIS A 321 -19.00 11.33 -18.86
N VAL A 322 -18.76 10.66 -20.01
CA VAL A 322 -18.59 9.20 -20.07
C VAL A 322 -17.36 8.76 -19.29
N CYS A 323 -17.41 7.56 -18.73
CA CYS A 323 -16.24 6.93 -18.10
C CYS A 323 -15.09 6.80 -19.12
N GLU A 324 -13.85 7.10 -18.73
CA GLU A 324 -12.64 6.99 -19.56
C GLU A 324 -12.51 5.62 -20.26
N LYS A 325 -12.98 4.56 -19.62
CA LYS A 325 -12.94 3.20 -20.17
C LYS A 325 -14.01 2.94 -21.24
N SER A 326 -15.02 3.80 -21.37
CA SER A 326 -16.14 3.55 -22.28
C SER A 326 -15.71 3.57 -23.76
N ILE A 327 -14.99 4.61 -24.17
CA ILE A 327 -14.44 4.72 -25.52
C ILE A 327 -13.49 3.55 -25.82
N THR A 328 -12.55 3.30 -24.90
CA THR A 328 -11.58 2.19 -25.02
C THR A 328 -12.27 0.82 -25.10
N LYS A 329 -13.36 0.59 -24.36
CA LYS A 329 -14.13 -0.65 -24.41
C LYS A 329 -14.90 -0.81 -25.73
N GLN A 330 -15.45 0.27 -26.29
CA GLN A 330 -16.12 0.22 -27.58
C GLN A 330 -15.14 -0.15 -28.70
N ILE A 331 -13.96 0.48 -28.71
CA ILE A 331 -12.88 0.17 -29.65
C ILE A 331 -12.39 -1.29 -29.46
N GLY A 332 -12.06 -1.66 -28.22
CA GLY A 332 -11.56 -3.01 -27.91
C GLY A 332 -12.59 -4.12 -28.17
N GLY A 333 -13.88 -3.83 -28.02
CA GLY A 333 -14.98 -4.77 -28.32
C GLY A 333 -15.12 -5.10 -29.81
N ARG A 334 -14.53 -4.29 -30.70
CA ARG A 334 -14.49 -4.50 -32.14
C ARG A 334 -13.16 -5.02 -32.67
N GLN A 335 -12.29 -5.42 -31.76
CA GLN A 335 -11.00 -6.02 -32.09
C GLN A 335 -10.83 -7.40 -31.45
N SER A 336 -11.93 -8.16 -31.27
CA SER A 336 -11.90 -9.49 -30.71
C SER A 336 -11.87 -10.52 -31.85
N LEU A 337 -10.88 -11.40 -31.82
CA LEU A 337 -10.81 -12.55 -32.76
C LEU A 337 -11.81 -13.64 -32.38
N ASN A 338 -12.35 -13.62 -31.18
CA ASN A 338 -13.35 -14.59 -30.72
C ASN A 338 -14.75 -13.98 -30.74
N ILE A 339 -15.76 -14.75 -31.12
CA ILE A 339 -17.16 -14.38 -31.03
C ILE A 339 -17.52 -14.23 -29.56
N LEU A 340 -17.78 -12.99 -29.12
CA LEU A 340 -18.19 -12.70 -27.75
C LEU A 340 -19.71 -12.86 -27.66
N CYS A 341 -20.17 -13.83 -26.86
CA CYS A 341 -21.60 -13.99 -26.56
C CYS A 341 -22.17 -12.69 -25.96
N ASN A 342 -23.37 -12.30 -26.42
CA ASN A 342 -24.11 -11.11 -25.96
C ASN A 342 -23.45 -9.74 -26.26
N ARG A 343 -22.62 -9.63 -27.27
CA ARG A 343 -22.02 -8.37 -27.72
C ARG A 343 -22.31 -8.10 -29.19
N SER A 344 -21.95 -6.89 -29.66
CA SER A 344 -22.13 -6.45 -31.06
C SER A 344 -21.69 -7.52 -32.07
N LYS A 345 -22.47 -7.67 -33.17
CA LYS A 345 -22.15 -8.60 -34.26
C LYS A 345 -20.83 -8.27 -34.97
N ASN A 346 -20.30 -7.06 -34.85
CA ASN A 346 -19.12 -6.55 -35.56
C ASN A 346 -17.84 -6.64 -34.74
N ASN A 347 -17.63 -7.73 -34.04
CA ASN A 347 -16.51 -7.88 -33.09
C ASN A 347 -15.11 -7.77 -33.74
N GLN A 348 -14.98 -7.96 -35.03
CA GLN A 348 -13.71 -7.92 -35.78
C GLN A 348 -13.57 -6.68 -36.67
N ALA A 349 -14.53 -5.79 -36.63
CA ALA A 349 -14.62 -4.67 -37.59
C ALA A 349 -13.44 -3.68 -37.50
N LEU A 350 -12.69 -3.66 -36.40
CA LEU A 350 -11.52 -2.78 -36.22
C LEU A 350 -10.21 -3.55 -36.03
N VAL A 351 -10.13 -4.78 -36.52
CA VAL A 351 -8.89 -5.56 -36.54
C VAL A 351 -8.01 -5.03 -37.66
N LEU A 352 -6.81 -4.59 -37.34
CA LEU A 352 -5.80 -4.11 -38.28
C LEU A 352 -4.68 -5.15 -38.48
N ILE A 353 -3.92 -5.04 -39.56
CA ILE A 353 -2.83 -5.99 -39.91
C ILE A 353 -1.79 -6.08 -38.79
N GLY A 354 -1.37 -4.96 -38.20
CA GLY A 354 -0.44 -4.95 -37.10
C GLY A 354 -1.02 -5.40 -35.77
N GLY A 355 -2.22 -5.96 -35.75
CA GLY A 355 -2.86 -6.50 -34.57
C GLY A 355 -3.63 -5.47 -33.73
N LYS A 356 -3.92 -5.86 -32.51
CA LYS A 356 -4.73 -5.05 -31.59
C LYS A 356 -4.10 -3.69 -31.28
N TRP A 357 -4.90 -2.64 -31.32
CA TRP A 357 -4.51 -1.27 -31.02
C TRP A 357 -5.44 -0.64 -29.98
N THR A 358 -4.99 0.46 -29.37
CA THR A 358 -5.69 1.19 -28.31
C THR A 358 -5.63 2.69 -28.58
N PRO A 359 -6.46 3.51 -27.92
CA PRO A 359 -6.35 4.97 -28.04
C PRO A 359 -4.96 5.52 -27.69
N HIS A 360 -4.21 4.85 -26.81
CA HIS A 360 -2.84 5.27 -26.50
C HIS A 360 -1.86 5.03 -27.66
N ASP A 361 -2.12 4.00 -28.49
CA ASP A 361 -1.31 3.76 -29.68
C ASP A 361 -1.61 4.80 -30.77
N LEU A 362 -2.82 5.37 -30.85
CA LEU A 362 -3.12 6.53 -31.71
C LEU A 362 -2.27 7.74 -31.34
N ARG A 363 -2.11 8.01 -30.04
CA ARG A 363 -1.24 9.09 -29.56
C ARG A 363 0.23 8.86 -29.94
N ARG A 364 0.73 7.63 -29.82
CA ARG A 364 2.08 7.27 -30.28
C ARG A 364 2.21 7.45 -31.79
N THR A 365 1.20 7.01 -32.53
CA THR A 365 1.13 7.16 -33.99
C THR A 365 1.23 8.61 -34.42
N GLY A 366 0.43 9.50 -33.82
CA GLY A 366 0.49 10.93 -34.10
C GLY A 366 1.87 11.53 -33.83
N ALA A 367 2.47 11.19 -32.69
CA ALA A 367 3.83 11.63 -32.35
C ALA A 367 4.90 11.12 -33.34
N THR A 368 4.79 9.84 -33.77
CA THR A 368 5.69 9.29 -34.77
C THR A 368 5.53 9.98 -36.13
N ILE A 369 4.27 10.20 -36.57
CA ILE A 369 4.00 10.94 -37.83
C ILE A 369 4.59 12.34 -37.76
N MET A 370 4.45 13.08 -36.66
CA MET A 370 5.10 14.39 -36.50
C MET A 370 6.60 14.30 -36.68
N GLY A 371 7.26 13.30 -36.05
CA GLY A 371 8.70 13.07 -36.21
C GLY A 371 9.09 12.77 -37.67
N ASP A 372 8.33 11.92 -38.35
CA ASP A 372 8.56 11.59 -39.78
C ASP A 372 8.34 12.81 -40.71
N LEU A 373 7.51 13.76 -40.28
CA LEU A 373 7.29 15.04 -40.98
C LEU A 373 8.34 16.11 -40.61
N GLY A 374 9.38 15.77 -39.84
CA GLY A 374 10.50 16.64 -39.51
C GLY A 374 10.25 17.59 -38.35
N ILE A 375 9.20 17.38 -37.56
CA ILE A 375 8.96 18.18 -36.35
C ILE A 375 9.99 17.80 -35.27
N SER A 376 10.59 18.81 -34.64
CA SER A 376 11.61 18.58 -33.64
C SER A 376 11.06 17.83 -32.40
N PRO A 377 11.87 16.95 -31.77
CA PRO A 377 11.45 16.21 -30.56
C PRO A 377 10.96 17.12 -29.43
N ASP A 378 11.55 18.32 -29.28
CA ASP A 378 11.15 19.26 -28.24
C ASP A 378 9.75 19.82 -28.44
N VAL A 379 9.36 20.06 -29.69
CA VAL A 379 7.98 20.49 -30.06
C VAL A 379 7.02 19.32 -29.81
N ILE A 380 7.36 18.09 -30.22
CA ILE A 380 6.53 16.90 -30.01
C ILE A 380 6.28 16.67 -28.51
N GLU A 381 7.33 16.75 -27.66
CA GLU A 381 7.18 16.62 -26.20
C GLU A 381 6.26 17.68 -25.59
N LYS A 382 6.29 18.93 -26.11
CA LYS A 382 5.36 19.98 -25.74
C LYS A 382 3.92 19.65 -26.17
N CYS A 383 3.73 19.21 -27.41
CA CYS A 383 2.43 18.75 -27.92
C CYS A 383 1.88 17.58 -27.09
N LEU A 384 2.73 16.71 -26.60
CA LEU A 384 2.34 15.59 -25.72
C LEU A 384 2.08 16.03 -24.28
N ASN A 385 2.31 17.30 -23.90
CA ASN A 385 2.23 17.74 -22.51
C ASN A 385 3.02 16.80 -21.56
N HIS A 386 4.23 16.42 -21.97
CA HIS A 386 5.12 15.67 -21.11
C HIS A 386 5.90 16.62 -20.18
N THR A 387 6.13 16.15 -18.97
CA THR A 387 6.99 16.88 -18.04
C THR A 387 8.44 16.54 -18.37
N GLU A 388 9.26 17.56 -18.64
CA GLU A 388 10.70 17.37 -18.84
C GLU A 388 11.33 16.76 -17.57
N GLU A 389 11.89 15.57 -17.69
CA GLU A 389 12.51 14.85 -16.57
C GLU A 389 13.87 15.41 -16.23
N ASN A 390 14.60 15.90 -17.23
CA ASN A 390 15.90 16.54 -17.02
C ASN A 390 15.72 17.88 -16.32
N LYS A 391 16.13 17.94 -15.04
CA LYS A 391 16.00 19.14 -14.21
C LYS A 391 16.70 20.36 -14.82
N VAL A 392 17.88 20.17 -15.42
CA VAL A 392 18.67 21.24 -16.04
C VAL A 392 17.92 21.76 -17.27
N LYS A 393 17.52 20.88 -18.20
CA LYS A 393 16.76 21.26 -19.40
C LYS A 393 15.49 22.01 -19.04
N ARG A 394 14.77 21.58 -18.02
CA ARG A 394 13.54 22.22 -17.51
C ARG A 394 13.76 23.65 -16.98
N ILE A 395 14.94 23.94 -16.40
CA ILE A 395 15.27 25.25 -15.86
C ILE A 395 15.61 26.22 -16.98
N TYR A 396 16.36 25.77 -17.99
CA TYR A 396 16.89 26.64 -19.05
C TYR A 396 15.99 26.73 -20.29
N GLN A 397 15.21 25.68 -20.63
CA GLN A 397 14.32 25.67 -21.80
C GLN A 397 12.86 25.96 -21.39
N ARG A 398 12.55 27.24 -21.19
CA ARG A 398 11.22 27.70 -20.77
C ARG A 398 10.33 28.17 -21.93
N GLN A 399 10.85 28.11 -23.16
CA GLN A 399 10.09 28.51 -24.34
C GLN A 399 8.81 27.69 -24.48
N LYS A 400 7.71 28.36 -24.79
CA LYS A 400 6.43 27.71 -24.98
C LYS A 400 6.33 27.02 -26.34
N LEU A 401 7.02 27.53 -27.36
CA LEU A 401 7.02 27.05 -28.76
C LEU A 401 5.60 26.96 -29.33
N GLU A 402 4.78 27.99 -29.06
CA GLU A 402 3.35 27.99 -29.41
C GLU A 402 3.13 27.97 -30.94
N ALA A 403 3.90 28.75 -31.69
CA ALA A 403 3.80 28.79 -33.15
C ALA A 403 4.25 27.46 -33.78
N GLU A 404 5.32 26.89 -33.25
CA GLU A 404 5.85 25.59 -33.72
C GLU A 404 4.88 24.46 -33.39
N GLN A 405 4.25 24.49 -32.22
CA GLN A 405 3.19 23.54 -31.88
C GLN A 405 1.97 23.68 -32.78
N ALA A 406 1.50 24.90 -33.06
CA ALA A 406 0.38 25.14 -33.95
C ALA A 406 0.66 24.60 -35.37
N ASN A 407 1.87 24.87 -35.88
CA ASN A 407 2.32 24.33 -37.16
C ASN A 407 2.40 22.80 -37.16
N ALA A 408 2.91 22.20 -36.08
CA ALA A 408 3.02 20.76 -35.95
C ALA A 408 1.66 20.04 -36.01
N TRP A 409 0.65 20.57 -35.29
CA TRP A 409 -0.72 20.03 -35.35
C TRP A 409 -1.39 20.28 -36.69
N HIS A 410 -1.13 21.42 -37.34
CA HIS A 410 -1.63 21.70 -38.67
C HIS A 410 -1.13 20.64 -39.68
N ILE A 411 0.18 20.44 -39.76
CA ILE A 411 0.81 19.47 -40.67
C ILE A 411 0.35 18.02 -40.37
N LEU A 412 0.23 17.66 -39.07
CA LEU A 412 -0.31 16.36 -38.66
C LEU A 412 -1.75 16.19 -39.17
N GLY A 413 -2.60 17.21 -39.01
CA GLY A 413 -3.98 17.19 -39.45
C GLY A 413 -4.12 17.02 -40.94
N GLU A 414 -3.32 17.75 -41.75
CA GLU A 414 -3.27 17.60 -43.22
C GLU A 414 -2.88 16.18 -43.62
N LYS A 415 -1.83 15.62 -43.02
CA LYS A 415 -1.42 14.23 -43.28
C LYS A 415 -2.52 13.22 -42.97
N ILE A 416 -3.23 13.38 -41.84
CA ILE A 416 -4.33 12.49 -41.47
C ILE A 416 -5.52 12.65 -42.44
N ALA A 417 -5.85 13.87 -42.84
CA ALA A 417 -6.90 14.15 -43.82
C ALA A 417 -6.62 13.45 -45.16
N LEU A 418 -5.38 13.55 -45.65
CA LEU A 418 -4.94 12.86 -46.86
C LEU A 418 -5.10 11.33 -46.74
N LEU A 419 -4.68 10.77 -45.60
CA LEU A 419 -4.80 9.31 -45.37
C LEU A 419 -6.26 8.85 -45.28
N LYS A 420 -7.12 9.63 -44.60
CA LYS A 420 -8.56 9.32 -44.43
C LYS A 420 -9.31 9.38 -45.77
N ASN A 421 -9.01 10.40 -46.60
CA ASN A 421 -9.75 10.68 -47.82
C ASN A 421 -9.23 9.89 -49.06
N HIS A 422 -8.11 9.19 -48.91
CA HIS A 422 -7.53 8.40 -49.98
C HIS A 422 -8.47 7.24 -50.34
N ARG A 423 -9.33 7.42 -51.35
CA ARG A 423 -10.08 6.31 -51.92
C ARG A 423 -9.08 5.31 -52.48
N THR A 424 -8.93 4.18 -51.81
CA THR A 424 -8.21 3.06 -52.36
C THR A 424 -9.05 2.56 -53.55
N THR A 425 -8.69 2.95 -54.77
CA THR A 425 -9.05 2.13 -55.92
C THR A 425 -8.32 0.81 -55.70
N LEU A 426 -9.04 -0.15 -55.13
CA LEU A 426 -8.59 -1.54 -55.09
C LEU A 426 -8.45 -2.00 -56.53
N PRO A 427 -7.33 -2.61 -56.91
CA PRO A 427 -7.19 -3.21 -58.24
C PRO A 427 -8.14 -4.38 -58.44
#